data_4c5bbf738063534575719795bfdb0154
#
_entry.id   4c5bbf738063534575719795bfdb0154
#
_cell.length_a   1.000
_cell.length_b   1.000
_cell.length_c   1.000
_cell.angle_alpha   90.00
_cell.angle_beta   90.00
_cell.angle_gamma   90.00
#
_symmetry.space_group_name_H-M   'P 1'
#
loop_
_entity.id
_entity.type
_entity.pdbx_description
1 polymer ?
#
loop_
_entity_poly.entity_id
_entity_poly.type
_entity_poly.pdbx_seq_one_letter_code
_entity_poly.pdbx_strand_id
1 'polypeptide(L)'
;MINLSSKKEFKIALIVTFMFLIIYAIVGTQLWTDTNVEDPSGFCEEKIEGIIKEPMNSLSSLTFVGVGLYILYFIDKYPKKGKNPMLSHDIAPILYATGSIYIGLGSFAMHGTNSYWGGILDWSGMLFFISFPVYYNLSRSYTWVENRLLIIFTTIFIFTALIDTIGILTDFIIIEDYSGKDALLASSSDSKNLKLKHITRDYFWALYIGTWIILEAKNITNNNFIVMASLPLIALFSLTVNPPHMLLLILTIIFLCISYTLHKYPGEKIIRSPSPYLWGGLLSYILANIVWRLDKSVEYCNPSSIFQYHALWHILTAFSVLFFYHYFSTETSELEINDSNE
;
A
#
# COMPACT_ATOMS: atom_id res chain seq x y z
N MET A 1 24.09 -24.78 10.96
CA MET A 1 23.11 -25.20 9.94
C MET A 1 21.76 -24.58 10.30
N ILE A 2 21.18 -23.79 9.39
CA ILE A 2 19.87 -23.19 9.58
C ILE A 2 18.82 -24.29 9.40
N ASN A 3 18.04 -24.55 10.44
CA ASN A 3 17.01 -25.58 10.37
C ASN A 3 15.85 -25.10 9.46
N LEU A 4 15.92 -25.47 8.19
CA LEU A 4 14.93 -25.12 7.17
C LEU A 4 13.56 -25.83 7.41
N SER A 5 13.49 -26.78 8.35
CA SER A 5 12.24 -27.53 8.57
C SER A 5 11.14 -26.72 9.26
N SER A 6 11.48 -25.66 10.00
CA SER A 6 10.54 -24.84 10.77
C SER A 6 9.90 -23.66 10.00
N LYS A 7 10.47 -23.23 8.88
CA LYS A 7 10.04 -22.01 8.16
C LYS A 7 8.87 -22.27 7.20
N LYS A 8 7.71 -22.64 7.75
CA LYS A 8 6.55 -23.03 6.96
C LYS A 8 6.01 -21.89 6.09
N GLU A 9 5.76 -20.72 6.68
CA GLU A 9 5.19 -19.56 6.02
C GLU A 9 6.11 -19.03 4.92
N PHE A 10 7.41 -18.95 5.20
CA PHE A 10 8.42 -18.58 4.21
C PHE A 10 8.44 -19.53 3.02
N LYS A 11 8.41 -20.86 3.26
CA LYS A 11 8.42 -21.86 2.20
C LYS A 11 7.17 -21.79 1.34
N ILE A 12 6.00 -21.66 1.98
CA ILE A 12 4.73 -21.50 1.25
C ILE A 12 4.79 -20.27 0.37
N ALA A 13 5.19 -19.12 0.92
CA ALA A 13 5.31 -17.88 0.16
C ALA A 13 6.30 -18.00 -1.01
N LEU A 14 7.43 -18.64 -0.78
CA LEU A 14 8.43 -18.89 -1.82
C LEU A 14 7.88 -19.79 -2.94
N ILE A 15 7.20 -20.88 -2.59
CA ILE A 15 6.55 -21.77 -3.57
C ILE A 15 5.47 -21.00 -4.36
N VAL A 16 4.61 -20.25 -3.70
CA VAL A 16 3.56 -19.46 -4.34
C VAL A 16 4.17 -18.43 -5.29
N THR A 17 5.24 -17.74 -4.88
CA THR A 17 5.96 -16.80 -5.74
C THR A 17 6.51 -17.48 -6.99
N PHE A 18 7.21 -18.61 -6.85
CA PHE A 18 7.74 -19.35 -7.99
C PHE A 18 6.62 -19.88 -8.89
N MET A 19 5.55 -20.43 -8.33
CA MET A 19 4.41 -20.90 -9.11
C MET A 19 3.77 -19.75 -9.90
N PHE A 20 3.61 -18.58 -9.29
CA PHE A 20 3.10 -17.39 -9.98
C PHE A 20 4.00 -17.01 -11.18
N LEU A 21 5.32 -16.93 -10.97
CA LEU A 21 6.25 -16.58 -12.04
C LEU A 21 6.29 -17.62 -13.15
N ILE A 22 6.18 -18.92 -12.83
CA ILE A 22 6.10 -19.99 -13.81
C ILE A 22 4.79 -19.90 -14.61
N ILE A 23 3.65 -19.74 -13.93
CA ILE A 23 2.35 -19.57 -14.58
C ILE A 23 2.38 -18.33 -15.48
N TYR A 24 2.92 -17.22 -14.97
CA TYR A 24 3.12 -16.00 -15.74
C TYR A 24 3.94 -16.25 -17.00
N ALA A 25 5.08 -16.95 -16.90
CA ALA A 25 5.95 -17.24 -18.05
C ALA A 25 5.28 -18.13 -19.11
N ILE A 26 4.38 -19.05 -18.69
CA ILE A 26 3.70 -19.97 -19.60
C ILE A 26 2.47 -19.33 -20.26
N VAL A 27 1.66 -18.60 -19.49
CA VAL A 27 0.33 -18.17 -19.94
C VAL A 27 0.10 -16.67 -19.87
N GLY A 28 0.97 -15.90 -19.19
CA GLY A 28 0.75 -14.49 -18.90
C GLY A 28 0.52 -13.63 -20.13
N THR A 29 1.24 -13.92 -21.22
CA THR A 29 1.09 -13.20 -22.48
C THR A 29 -0.02 -13.74 -23.38
N GLN A 30 -0.51 -14.95 -23.14
CA GLN A 30 -1.53 -15.62 -23.99
C GLN A 30 -2.96 -15.44 -23.46
N LEU A 31 -3.13 -15.49 -22.14
CA LEU A 31 -4.45 -15.37 -21.51
C LEU A 31 -4.86 -13.91 -21.22
N TRP A 32 -3.91 -13.00 -21.19
CA TRP A 32 -4.15 -11.61 -20.77
C TRP A 32 -3.88 -10.61 -21.89
N THR A 33 -3.99 -11.05 -23.11
CA THR A 33 -3.83 -10.23 -24.33
C THR A 33 -5.09 -9.43 -24.64
N ASP A 34 -5.57 -8.61 -23.74
CA ASP A 34 -6.44 -7.50 -24.12
C ASP A 34 -5.57 -6.44 -24.79
N THR A 35 -5.25 -6.69 -26.06
CA THR A 35 -4.33 -5.90 -26.89
C THR A 35 -4.85 -4.49 -27.22
N ASN A 36 -6.05 -4.14 -26.80
CA ASN A 36 -6.70 -2.86 -27.09
C ASN A 36 -6.71 -1.90 -25.90
N VAL A 37 -5.95 -2.17 -24.85
CA VAL A 37 -5.82 -1.19 -23.79
C VAL A 37 -4.86 -0.11 -24.28
N GLU A 38 -5.40 1.06 -24.64
CA GLU A 38 -4.64 2.30 -24.69
C GLU A 38 -3.81 2.38 -23.39
N ASP A 39 -2.56 2.75 -23.50
CA ASP A 39 -1.59 2.70 -22.42
C ASP A 39 -2.19 3.03 -21.04
N PRO A 40 -2.57 2.06 -20.21
CA PRO A 40 -3.22 2.35 -18.93
C PRO A 40 -2.25 2.93 -17.92
N SER A 41 -0.95 2.79 -18.18
CA SER A 41 0.09 3.16 -17.19
C SER A 41 0.68 4.55 -17.46
N GLY A 42 0.85 4.95 -18.72
CA GLY A 42 1.52 6.19 -19.10
C GLY A 42 2.90 6.34 -18.42
N PHE A 43 3.61 5.22 -18.17
CA PHE A 43 4.96 5.23 -17.63
C PHE A 43 5.99 5.45 -18.74
N CYS A 44 7.20 5.90 -18.34
CA CYS A 44 8.24 6.28 -19.28
C CYS A 44 8.83 5.08 -20.05
N GLU A 45 8.92 3.89 -19.42
CA GLU A 45 9.58 2.73 -20.02
C GLU A 45 8.89 2.29 -21.29
N GLU A 46 9.69 2.10 -22.36
CA GLU A 46 9.21 1.60 -23.64
C GLU A 46 8.71 0.16 -23.54
N LYS A 47 7.57 -0.09 -24.14
CA LYS A 47 6.99 -1.44 -24.21
C LYS A 47 7.67 -2.22 -25.31
N ILE A 48 8.31 -3.31 -24.91
CA ILE A 48 8.94 -4.22 -25.85
C ILE A 48 8.05 -5.43 -26.16
N GLU A 49 8.26 -6.03 -27.33
CA GLU A 49 7.65 -7.33 -27.65
C GLU A 49 8.33 -8.42 -26.81
N GLY A 50 7.51 -9.31 -26.20
CA GLY A 50 8.02 -10.42 -25.42
C GLY A 50 7.13 -10.82 -24.25
N ILE A 51 7.67 -11.66 -23.39
CA ILE A 51 6.96 -12.16 -22.18
C ILE A 51 6.76 -11.05 -21.16
N ILE A 52 7.68 -10.09 -21.08
CA ILE A 52 7.61 -8.94 -20.16
C ILE A 52 7.68 -7.68 -21.02
N LYS A 53 6.63 -6.85 -20.95
CA LYS A 53 6.52 -5.63 -21.78
C LYS A 53 7.36 -4.48 -21.24
N GLU A 54 7.34 -4.23 -19.95
CA GLU A 54 8.13 -3.22 -19.26
C GLU A 54 9.11 -3.91 -18.28
N PRO A 55 10.28 -4.39 -18.78
CA PRO A 55 11.13 -5.28 -17.98
C PRO A 55 11.72 -4.63 -16.73
N MET A 56 12.10 -3.36 -16.76
CA MET A 56 12.71 -2.69 -15.60
C MET A 56 11.68 -2.42 -14.51
N ASN A 57 10.49 -1.96 -14.91
CA ASN A 57 9.37 -1.75 -14.00
C ASN A 57 8.88 -3.08 -13.40
N SER A 58 8.77 -4.14 -14.22
CA SER A 58 8.37 -5.46 -13.75
C SER A 58 9.37 -6.05 -12.76
N LEU A 59 10.65 -6.10 -13.12
CA LEU A 59 11.67 -6.73 -12.26
C LEU A 59 11.89 -5.98 -10.96
N SER A 60 11.88 -4.65 -10.99
CA SER A 60 12.05 -3.84 -9.79
C SER A 60 10.93 -4.05 -8.76
N SER A 61 9.72 -4.36 -9.20
CA SER A 61 8.59 -4.66 -8.32
C SER A 61 8.84 -5.89 -7.45
N LEU A 62 9.68 -6.84 -7.86
CA LEU A 62 10.08 -8.00 -7.06
C LEU A 62 10.84 -7.63 -5.77
N THR A 63 11.29 -6.37 -5.63
CA THR A 63 11.85 -5.87 -4.37
C THR A 63 10.83 -5.97 -3.23
N PHE A 64 9.55 -5.73 -3.49
CA PHE A 64 8.48 -5.93 -2.51
C PHE A 64 8.34 -7.41 -2.11
N VAL A 65 8.48 -8.33 -3.07
CA VAL A 65 8.50 -9.77 -2.79
C VAL A 65 9.67 -10.11 -1.87
N GLY A 66 10.86 -9.55 -2.16
CA GLY A 66 12.05 -9.71 -1.32
C GLY A 66 11.82 -9.25 0.12
N VAL A 67 11.17 -8.10 0.32
CA VAL A 67 10.82 -7.58 1.67
C VAL A 67 9.86 -8.53 2.38
N GLY A 68 8.80 -8.98 1.74
CA GLY A 68 7.85 -9.90 2.34
C GLY A 68 8.49 -11.25 2.70
N LEU A 69 9.31 -11.83 1.81
CA LEU A 69 10.05 -13.05 2.08
C LEU A 69 11.08 -12.87 3.21
N TYR A 70 11.74 -11.72 3.29
CA TYR A 70 12.63 -11.37 4.40
C TYR A 70 11.89 -11.44 5.74
N ILE A 71 10.72 -10.80 5.84
CA ILE A 71 9.91 -10.80 7.07
C ILE A 71 9.52 -12.23 7.45
N LEU A 72 8.97 -13.01 6.51
CA LEU A 72 8.58 -14.41 6.77
C LEU A 72 9.77 -15.31 7.09
N TYR A 73 10.96 -15.01 6.57
CA TYR A 73 12.16 -15.76 6.92
C TYR A 73 12.54 -15.61 8.39
N PHE A 74 12.27 -14.46 8.99
CA PHE A 74 12.62 -14.15 10.37
C PHE A 74 11.51 -14.42 11.37
N ILE A 75 10.27 -14.67 10.94
CA ILE A 75 9.11 -14.83 11.83
C ILE A 75 9.29 -15.98 12.85
N ASP A 76 9.96 -17.06 12.46
CA ASP A 76 10.21 -18.21 13.34
C ASP A 76 11.23 -17.91 14.46
N LYS A 77 11.94 -16.80 14.39
CA LYS A 77 12.83 -16.34 15.47
C LYS A 77 12.08 -15.68 16.60
N TYR A 78 10.81 -15.33 16.35
CA TYR A 78 9.97 -14.64 17.32
C TYR A 78 9.16 -15.64 18.16
N PRO A 79 8.83 -15.30 19.42
CA PRO A 79 7.98 -16.12 20.26
C PRO A 79 6.59 -16.27 19.64
N LYS A 80 5.93 -17.42 19.88
CA LYS A 80 4.55 -17.65 19.39
C LYS A 80 3.53 -16.65 19.95
N LYS A 81 3.76 -16.15 21.16
CA LYS A 81 2.97 -15.07 21.77
C LYS A 81 3.96 -14.08 22.36
N GLY A 82 4.12 -12.96 21.69
CA GLY A 82 4.92 -11.83 22.15
C GLY A 82 4.02 -10.67 22.55
N LYS A 83 4.54 -9.78 23.37
CA LYS A 83 3.85 -8.52 23.72
C LYS A 83 3.68 -7.61 22.50
N ASN A 84 4.65 -7.60 21.58
CA ASN A 84 4.54 -6.95 20.29
C ASN A 84 4.09 -7.96 19.22
N PRO A 85 2.88 -7.82 18.62
CA PRO A 85 2.38 -8.74 17.60
C PRO A 85 3.27 -8.80 16.36
N MET A 86 3.94 -7.70 15.98
CA MET A 86 4.85 -7.70 14.81
C MET A 86 6.14 -8.47 15.05
N LEU A 87 6.50 -8.72 16.31
CA LEU A 87 7.63 -9.54 16.75
C LEU A 87 7.16 -10.88 17.34
N SER A 88 6.00 -11.35 16.94
CA SER A 88 5.46 -12.66 17.32
C SER A 88 5.18 -13.49 16.07
N HIS A 89 5.14 -14.82 16.24
CA HIS A 89 4.72 -15.73 15.19
C HIS A 89 3.16 -15.73 15.13
N ASP A 90 2.58 -14.60 14.71
CA ASP A 90 1.16 -14.33 14.71
C ASP A 90 0.68 -13.80 13.34
N ILE A 91 -0.60 -13.57 13.21
CA ILE A 91 -1.26 -13.16 11.96
C ILE A 91 -0.78 -11.80 11.45
N ALA A 92 -0.43 -10.85 12.32
CA ALA A 92 -0.07 -9.48 11.92
C ALA A 92 1.16 -9.42 10.99
N PRO A 93 2.34 -9.97 11.34
CA PRO A 93 3.49 -9.95 10.44
C PRO A 93 3.28 -10.83 9.20
N ILE A 94 2.45 -11.87 9.28
CA ILE A 94 2.09 -12.70 8.12
C ILE A 94 1.26 -11.87 7.12
N LEU A 95 0.24 -11.14 7.58
CA LEU A 95 -0.57 -10.25 6.73
C LEU A 95 0.29 -9.15 6.11
N TYR A 96 1.16 -8.52 6.90
CA TYR A 96 2.07 -7.49 6.41
C TYR A 96 2.98 -8.00 5.29
N ALA A 97 3.63 -9.13 5.53
CA ALA A 97 4.52 -9.77 4.56
C ALA A 97 3.77 -10.23 3.30
N THR A 98 2.58 -10.81 3.48
CA THR A 98 1.72 -11.24 2.36
C THR A 98 1.30 -10.04 1.52
N GLY A 99 0.95 -8.91 2.14
CA GLY A 99 0.64 -7.67 1.44
C GLY A 99 1.81 -7.15 0.59
N SER A 100 3.02 -7.19 1.15
CA SER A 100 4.24 -6.83 0.41
C SER A 100 4.47 -7.75 -0.79
N ILE A 101 4.34 -9.08 -0.61
CA ILE A 101 4.48 -10.04 -1.72
C ILE A 101 3.40 -9.81 -2.77
N TYR A 102 2.16 -9.56 -2.35
CA TYR A 102 1.04 -9.34 -3.26
C TYR A 102 1.25 -8.10 -4.14
N ILE A 103 1.67 -6.96 -3.55
CA ILE A 103 2.05 -5.78 -4.35
C ILE A 103 3.10 -6.16 -5.38
N GLY A 104 4.18 -6.82 -4.96
CA GLY A 104 5.29 -7.14 -5.85
C GLY A 104 4.88 -8.02 -7.02
N LEU A 105 4.05 -9.05 -6.80
CA LEU A 105 3.57 -9.93 -7.86
C LEU A 105 2.50 -9.26 -8.72
N GLY A 106 1.62 -8.46 -8.14
CA GLY A 106 0.59 -7.69 -8.85
C GLY A 106 1.21 -6.66 -9.78
N SER A 107 2.15 -5.88 -9.27
CA SER A 107 2.89 -4.88 -10.04
C SER A 107 3.75 -5.53 -11.13
N PHE A 108 4.40 -6.65 -10.83
CA PHE A 108 5.09 -7.45 -11.85
C PHE A 108 4.14 -7.85 -12.98
N ALA A 109 2.94 -8.33 -12.67
CA ALA A 109 1.94 -8.71 -13.66
C ALA A 109 1.45 -7.51 -14.48
N MET A 110 1.19 -6.37 -13.84
CA MET A 110 0.75 -5.16 -14.51
C MET A 110 1.76 -4.70 -15.56
N HIS A 111 3.00 -4.45 -15.14
CA HIS A 111 4.06 -3.98 -16.01
C HIS A 111 4.48 -5.04 -17.06
N GLY A 112 4.43 -6.30 -16.64
CA GLY A 112 4.79 -7.40 -17.54
C GLY A 112 3.78 -7.65 -18.66
N THR A 113 2.47 -7.56 -18.35
CA THR A 113 1.42 -7.83 -19.36
C THR A 113 0.81 -6.58 -19.97
N ASN A 114 0.83 -5.46 -19.24
CA ASN A 114 0.11 -4.23 -19.58
C ASN A 114 -1.38 -4.49 -19.87
N SER A 115 -2.04 -5.27 -19.01
CA SER A 115 -3.41 -5.74 -19.17
C SER A 115 -4.31 -5.25 -18.02
N TYR A 116 -5.64 -5.27 -18.25
CA TYR A 116 -6.61 -4.99 -17.19
C TYR A 116 -6.44 -5.88 -15.97
N TRP A 117 -6.20 -7.19 -16.17
CA TRP A 117 -5.98 -8.14 -15.08
C TRP A 117 -4.73 -7.84 -14.27
N GLY A 118 -3.63 -7.47 -14.96
CA GLY A 118 -2.43 -7.00 -14.30
C GLY A 118 -2.72 -5.76 -13.45
N GLY A 119 -3.47 -4.80 -14.00
CA GLY A 119 -3.91 -3.60 -13.27
C GLY A 119 -4.78 -3.90 -12.05
N ILE A 120 -5.70 -4.88 -12.14
CA ILE A 120 -6.51 -5.33 -10.99
C ILE A 120 -5.63 -5.93 -9.90
N LEU A 121 -4.67 -6.79 -10.25
CA LEU A 121 -3.76 -7.40 -9.29
C LEU A 121 -2.87 -6.37 -8.60
N ASP A 122 -2.34 -5.41 -9.35
CA ASP A 122 -1.51 -4.33 -8.82
C ASP A 122 -2.29 -3.48 -7.81
N TRP A 123 -3.43 -2.94 -8.22
CA TRP A 123 -4.25 -2.07 -7.36
C TRP A 123 -4.81 -2.78 -6.14
N SER A 124 -5.31 -3.99 -6.30
CA SER A 124 -5.80 -4.77 -5.16
C SER A 124 -4.66 -5.10 -4.18
N GLY A 125 -3.46 -5.38 -4.68
CA GLY A 125 -2.27 -5.54 -3.85
C GLY A 125 -1.91 -4.27 -3.07
N MET A 126 -1.95 -3.12 -3.74
CA MET A 126 -1.73 -1.83 -3.08
C MET A 126 -2.79 -1.53 -2.02
N LEU A 127 -4.08 -1.73 -2.31
CA LEU A 127 -5.16 -1.54 -1.34
C LEU A 127 -5.03 -2.48 -0.14
N PHE A 128 -4.67 -3.75 -0.39
CA PHE A 128 -4.40 -4.70 0.68
C PHE A 128 -3.34 -4.17 1.63
N PHE A 129 -2.21 -3.72 1.08
CA PHE A 129 -1.09 -3.26 1.89
C PHE A 129 -1.39 -1.97 2.64
N ILE A 130 -1.92 -0.92 1.98
CA ILE A 130 -2.13 0.37 2.63
C ILE A 130 -3.26 0.35 3.67
N SER A 131 -4.19 -0.61 3.56
CA SER A 131 -5.23 -0.81 4.56
C SER A 131 -4.69 -1.45 5.84
N PHE A 132 -3.62 -2.24 5.77
CA PHE A 132 -3.04 -2.93 6.92
C PHE A 132 -2.70 -2.00 8.09
N PRO A 133 -1.98 -0.87 7.93
CA PRO A 133 -1.66 0.03 9.04
C PRO A 133 -2.89 0.54 9.78
N VAL A 134 -4.00 0.78 9.08
CA VAL A 134 -5.25 1.22 9.69
C VAL A 134 -5.81 0.13 10.60
N TYR A 135 -6.01 -1.06 10.06
CA TYR A 135 -6.59 -2.17 10.85
C TYR A 135 -5.66 -2.66 11.94
N TYR A 136 -4.36 -2.65 11.72
CA TYR A 136 -3.38 -2.99 12.74
C TYR A 136 -3.45 -2.00 13.91
N ASN A 137 -3.42 -0.69 13.66
CA ASN A 137 -3.54 0.31 14.72
C ASN A 137 -4.89 0.24 15.45
N LEU A 138 -5.99 -0.01 14.75
CA LEU A 138 -7.29 -0.22 15.37
C LEU A 138 -7.32 -1.48 16.24
N SER A 139 -6.72 -2.58 15.78
CA SER A 139 -6.64 -3.81 16.57
C SER A 139 -5.81 -3.64 17.84
N ARG A 140 -4.79 -2.80 17.81
CA ARG A 140 -3.97 -2.48 18.98
C ARG A 140 -4.65 -1.51 19.93
N SER A 141 -5.55 -0.66 19.43
CA SER A 141 -6.29 0.29 20.26
C SER A 141 -7.59 -0.29 20.84
N TYR A 142 -8.16 -1.33 20.22
CA TYR A 142 -9.48 -1.86 20.59
C TYR A 142 -9.48 -3.39 20.56
N THR A 143 -9.62 -4.04 21.70
CA THR A 143 -9.61 -5.51 21.85
C THR A 143 -10.68 -6.23 21.01
N TRP A 144 -11.84 -5.61 20.79
CA TRP A 144 -12.87 -6.21 19.93
C TRP A 144 -12.46 -6.28 18.45
N VAL A 145 -11.59 -5.37 17.99
CA VAL A 145 -10.99 -5.40 16.65
C VAL A 145 -9.89 -6.47 16.60
N GLU A 146 -9.04 -6.54 17.65
CA GLU A 146 -7.97 -7.54 17.75
C GLU A 146 -8.51 -8.94 17.56
N ASN A 147 -9.57 -9.30 18.29
CA ASN A 147 -10.20 -10.62 18.20
C ASN A 147 -10.84 -10.94 16.84
N ARG A 148 -11.03 -9.94 15.99
CA ARG A 148 -11.70 -10.06 14.68
C ARG A 148 -10.86 -9.50 13.53
N LEU A 149 -9.59 -9.19 13.79
CA LEU A 149 -8.71 -8.50 12.83
C LEU A 149 -8.75 -9.16 11.45
N LEU A 150 -8.55 -10.46 11.38
CA LEU A 150 -8.53 -11.19 10.11
C LEU A 150 -9.87 -11.09 9.39
N ILE A 151 -10.99 -11.25 10.10
CA ILE A 151 -12.33 -11.21 9.50
C ILE A 151 -12.63 -9.81 8.98
N ILE A 152 -12.42 -8.78 9.81
CA ILE A 152 -12.67 -7.38 9.45
C ILE A 152 -11.79 -6.99 8.26
N PHE A 153 -10.50 -7.25 8.35
CA PHE A 153 -9.53 -6.96 7.30
C PHE A 153 -9.90 -7.63 5.98
N THR A 154 -10.14 -8.95 6.00
CA THR A 154 -10.48 -9.72 4.79
C THR A 154 -11.80 -9.26 4.19
N THR A 155 -12.83 -9.02 5.01
CA THR A 155 -14.15 -8.58 4.52
C THR A 155 -14.07 -7.22 3.82
N ILE A 156 -13.39 -6.24 4.44
CA ILE A 156 -13.29 -4.90 3.86
C ILE A 156 -12.37 -4.92 2.64
N PHE A 157 -11.28 -5.70 2.68
CA PHE A 157 -10.41 -5.87 1.51
C PHE A 157 -11.17 -6.46 0.32
N ILE A 158 -11.92 -7.56 0.51
CA ILE A 158 -12.72 -8.16 -0.57
C ILE A 158 -13.73 -7.15 -1.11
N PHE A 159 -14.42 -6.41 -0.24
CA PHE A 159 -15.39 -5.41 -0.65
C PHE A 159 -14.75 -4.31 -1.50
N THR A 160 -13.63 -3.74 -1.05
CA THR A 160 -12.93 -2.68 -1.80
C THR A 160 -12.32 -3.20 -3.10
N ALA A 161 -11.76 -4.40 -3.11
CA ALA A 161 -11.22 -5.03 -4.31
C ALA A 161 -12.32 -5.36 -5.34
N LEU A 162 -13.51 -5.77 -4.90
CA LEU A 162 -14.66 -5.99 -5.80
C LEU A 162 -15.13 -4.68 -6.45
N ILE A 163 -15.23 -3.60 -5.69
CA ILE A 163 -15.62 -2.28 -6.24
C ILE A 163 -14.59 -1.82 -7.26
N ASP A 164 -13.29 -1.97 -6.94
CA ASP A 164 -12.21 -1.61 -7.85
C ASP A 164 -12.25 -2.44 -9.14
N THR A 165 -12.42 -3.75 -9.02
CA THR A 165 -12.56 -4.67 -10.15
C THR A 165 -13.74 -4.29 -11.05
N ILE A 166 -14.90 -4.02 -10.45
CA ILE A 166 -16.08 -3.55 -11.19
C ILE A 166 -15.76 -2.23 -11.89
N GLY A 167 -15.12 -1.28 -11.21
CA GLY A 167 -14.74 0.01 -11.77
C GLY A 167 -13.80 -0.09 -12.96
N ILE A 168 -12.86 -1.06 -12.93
CA ILE A 168 -11.92 -1.30 -14.02
C ILE A 168 -12.60 -2.00 -15.19
N LEU A 169 -13.37 -3.05 -14.95
CA LEU A 169 -13.97 -3.88 -16.01
C LEU A 169 -15.16 -3.22 -16.70
N THR A 170 -15.92 -2.37 -16.00
CA THR A 170 -17.14 -1.75 -16.57
C THR A 170 -16.91 -0.34 -17.10
N ASP A 171 -15.79 0.28 -16.71
CA ASP A 171 -15.51 1.68 -17.01
C ASP A 171 -16.66 2.63 -16.58
N PHE A 172 -17.35 2.26 -15.48
CA PHE A 172 -18.58 2.89 -15.03
C PHE A 172 -18.38 4.38 -14.73
N ILE A 173 -19.18 5.22 -15.39
CA ILE A 173 -19.14 6.67 -15.23
C ILE A 173 -20.06 7.07 -14.07
N ILE A 174 -19.50 7.81 -13.10
CA ILE A 174 -20.26 8.34 -11.96
C ILE A 174 -20.71 9.77 -12.22
N ILE A 175 -19.85 10.57 -12.83
CA ILE A 175 -20.14 11.96 -13.19
C ILE A 175 -19.68 12.19 -14.63
N GLU A 176 -20.61 12.61 -15.50
CA GLU A 176 -20.34 13.06 -16.84
C GLU A 176 -19.82 14.51 -16.82
N ASP A 177 -19.06 14.90 -17.87
CA ASP A 177 -18.51 16.25 -18.04
C ASP A 177 -17.72 16.77 -16.83
N TYR A 178 -16.99 15.87 -16.17
CA TYR A 178 -16.09 16.25 -15.12
C TYR A 178 -14.91 17.05 -15.67
N SER A 179 -14.94 18.37 -15.47
CA SER A 179 -13.91 19.29 -15.97
C SER A 179 -12.67 19.42 -15.09
N GLY A 180 -12.55 18.60 -14.06
CA GLY A 180 -11.37 18.57 -13.21
C GLY A 180 -10.20 17.93 -13.95
N LYS A 181 -9.16 18.72 -14.23
CA LYS A 181 -7.93 18.24 -14.87
C LYS A 181 -7.16 17.21 -14.03
N ASP A 182 -7.68 16.83 -12.85
CA ASP A 182 -6.83 16.26 -11.84
C ASP A 182 -7.52 15.19 -11.03
N ALA A 183 -7.20 13.96 -11.35
CA ALA A 183 -7.24 12.90 -10.37
C ALA A 183 -6.31 13.26 -9.19
N LEU A 184 -6.65 12.86 -7.96
CA LEU A 184 -5.88 13.13 -6.74
C LEU A 184 -4.38 12.79 -6.86
N LEU A 185 -4.01 11.95 -7.81
CA LEU A 185 -2.65 11.48 -8.04
C LEU A 185 -2.21 11.59 -9.53
N ALA A 186 -2.77 12.52 -10.29
CA ALA A 186 -2.29 12.93 -11.62
C ALA A 186 -2.05 11.77 -12.61
N SER A 187 -2.93 10.78 -12.70
CA SER A 187 -2.70 9.65 -13.62
C SER A 187 -3.58 9.62 -14.86
N SER A 188 -4.51 10.58 -15.09
CA SER A 188 -5.29 10.59 -16.31
C SER A 188 -5.65 12.02 -16.74
N SER A 189 -4.86 12.55 -17.67
CA SER A 189 -5.02 13.90 -18.20
C SER A 189 -6.22 14.10 -19.14
N ASP A 190 -6.96 13.07 -19.55
CA ASP A 190 -7.86 13.17 -20.70
C ASP A 190 -9.31 12.73 -20.48
N SER A 191 -9.72 12.34 -19.29
CA SER A 191 -11.11 11.90 -19.13
C SER A 191 -11.99 13.05 -18.66
N LYS A 192 -12.91 13.49 -19.52
CA LYS A 192 -14.00 14.41 -19.17
C LYS A 192 -14.97 13.82 -18.13
N ASN A 193 -14.85 12.56 -17.81
CA ASN A 193 -15.77 11.82 -16.97
C ASN A 193 -15.08 11.26 -15.72
N LEU A 194 -15.67 11.45 -14.54
CA LEU A 194 -15.24 10.78 -13.33
C LEU A 194 -15.76 9.34 -13.33
N LYS A 195 -14.86 8.39 -13.47
CA LYS A 195 -15.16 6.96 -13.50
C LYS A 195 -14.99 6.32 -12.12
N LEU A 196 -15.70 5.22 -11.87
CA LEU A 196 -15.61 4.48 -10.60
C LEU A 196 -14.17 4.05 -10.27
N LYS A 197 -13.38 3.63 -11.27
CA LYS A 197 -11.97 3.27 -11.09
C LYS A 197 -11.11 4.43 -10.51
N HIS A 198 -11.44 5.69 -10.82
CA HIS A 198 -10.70 6.82 -10.26
C HIS A 198 -11.06 7.02 -8.78
N ILE A 199 -12.33 6.80 -8.41
CA ILE A 199 -12.76 6.90 -7.01
C ILE A 199 -12.06 5.85 -6.16
N THR A 200 -12.05 4.58 -6.59
CA THR A 200 -11.40 3.51 -5.83
C THR A 200 -9.90 3.77 -5.68
N ARG A 201 -9.25 4.19 -6.74
CA ARG A 201 -7.81 4.47 -6.74
C ARG A 201 -7.44 5.64 -5.84
N ASP A 202 -8.06 6.79 -6.09
CA ASP A 202 -7.58 8.05 -5.49
C ASP A 202 -8.16 8.24 -4.09
N TYR A 203 -9.43 7.88 -3.86
CA TYR A 203 -10.12 8.17 -2.60
C TYR A 203 -9.95 7.09 -1.55
N PHE A 204 -9.97 5.82 -1.90
CA PHE A 204 -9.63 4.76 -0.94
C PHE A 204 -8.17 4.86 -0.52
N TRP A 205 -7.28 5.19 -1.45
CA TRP A 205 -5.89 5.47 -1.12
C TRP A 205 -5.77 6.61 -0.11
N ALA A 206 -6.36 7.77 -0.42
CA ALA A 206 -6.35 8.93 0.47
C ALA A 206 -7.01 8.64 1.81
N LEU A 207 -8.13 7.89 1.81
CA LEU A 207 -8.85 7.50 3.02
C LEU A 207 -7.98 6.62 3.94
N TYR A 208 -7.31 5.60 3.41
CA TYR A 208 -6.47 4.72 4.21
C TYR A 208 -5.23 5.45 4.74
N ILE A 209 -4.53 6.20 3.89
CA ILE A 209 -3.36 6.97 4.33
C ILE A 209 -3.75 8.03 5.35
N GLY A 210 -4.80 8.81 5.10
CA GLY A 210 -5.26 9.84 6.03
C GLY A 210 -5.71 9.26 7.36
N THR A 211 -6.43 8.13 7.35
CA THR A 211 -6.83 7.44 8.57
C THR A 211 -5.62 6.89 9.35
N TRP A 212 -4.63 6.34 8.64
CA TRP A 212 -3.38 5.93 9.28
C TRP A 212 -2.65 7.10 9.93
N ILE A 213 -2.54 8.24 9.24
CA ILE A 213 -1.94 9.47 9.80
C ILE A 213 -2.69 9.91 11.07
N ILE A 214 -4.03 9.87 11.08
CA ILE A 214 -4.82 10.20 12.27
C ILE A 214 -4.49 9.27 13.45
N LEU A 215 -4.41 7.96 13.19
CA LEU A 215 -4.13 6.95 14.20
C LEU A 215 -2.71 7.10 14.78
N GLU A 216 -1.71 7.40 13.94
CA GLU A 216 -0.35 7.68 14.41
C GLU A 216 -0.29 9.02 15.19
N ALA A 217 -0.95 10.06 14.67
CA ALA A 217 -1.04 11.37 15.36
C ALA A 217 -1.68 11.23 16.74
N LYS A 218 -2.75 10.43 16.87
CA LYS A 218 -3.38 10.11 18.16
C LYS A 218 -2.36 9.61 19.19
N ASN A 219 -1.52 8.67 18.78
CA ASN A 219 -0.55 8.02 19.66
C ASN A 219 0.63 8.95 20.00
N ILE A 220 1.18 9.67 19.00
CA ILE A 220 2.36 10.54 19.16
C ILE A 220 2.03 11.81 19.95
N THR A 221 0.83 12.38 19.77
CA THR A 221 0.45 13.69 20.32
C THR A 221 -0.45 13.64 21.55
N ASN A 222 -0.53 12.51 22.21
CA ASN A 222 -1.42 12.30 23.34
C ASN A 222 -2.88 12.68 23.04
N ASN A 223 -3.38 12.20 21.89
CA ASN A 223 -4.76 12.40 21.47
C ASN A 223 -5.16 13.88 21.22
N ASN A 224 -4.24 14.70 20.72
CA ASN A 224 -4.52 16.08 20.39
C ASN A 224 -5.40 16.17 19.13
N PHE A 225 -6.67 16.59 19.32
CA PHE A 225 -7.66 16.65 18.25
C PHE A 225 -7.23 17.56 17.09
N ILE A 226 -6.65 18.72 17.36
CA ILE A 226 -6.25 19.68 16.31
C ILE A 226 -5.20 19.04 15.41
N VAL A 227 -4.19 18.39 15.99
CA VAL A 227 -3.13 17.72 15.21
C VAL A 227 -3.68 16.55 14.42
N MET A 228 -4.52 15.71 15.05
CA MET A 228 -5.17 14.57 14.38
C MET A 228 -6.04 15.02 13.18
N ALA A 229 -6.74 16.13 13.30
CA ALA A 229 -7.58 16.65 12.24
C ALA A 229 -6.79 17.35 11.12
N SER A 230 -5.72 18.07 11.47
CA SER A 230 -4.96 18.90 10.51
C SER A 230 -3.95 18.10 9.69
N LEU A 231 -3.24 17.12 10.27
CA LEU A 231 -2.19 16.38 9.57
C LEU A 231 -2.67 15.66 8.31
N PRO A 232 -3.78 14.88 8.31
CA PRO A 232 -4.26 14.22 7.10
C PRO A 232 -4.69 15.22 6.02
N LEU A 233 -5.22 16.39 6.43
CA LEU A 233 -5.59 17.44 5.48
C LEU A 233 -4.35 18.09 4.86
N ILE A 234 -3.31 18.37 5.64
CA ILE A 234 -2.04 18.87 5.14
C ILE A 234 -1.44 17.86 4.14
N ALA A 235 -1.43 16.58 4.48
CA ALA A 235 -0.95 15.53 3.59
C ALA A 235 -1.77 15.47 2.30
N LEU A 236 -3.11 15.51 2.39
CA LEU A 236 -4.01 15.52 1.25
C LEU A 236 -3.72 16.70 0.32
N PHE A 237 -3.67 17.92 0.85
CA PHE A 237 -3.38 19.12 0.07
C PHE A 237 -1.97 19.13 -0.54
N SER A 238 -0.99 18.54 0.15
CA SER A 238 0.40 18.46 -0.36
C SER A 238 0.58 17.45 -1.49
N LEU A 239 -0.24 16.39 -1.48
CA LEU A 239 -0.14 15.31 -2.46
C LEU A 239 -1.02 15.54 -3.70
N THR A 240 -2.03 16.41 -3.60
CA THR A 240 -2.99 16.65 -4.67
C THR A 240 -2.73 17.96 -5.39
N VAL A 241 -2.87 17.92 -6.71
CA VAL A 241 -2.88 19.14 -7.54
C VAL A 241 -4.32 19.33 -8.03
N ASN A 242 -5.01 20.38 -7.53
CA ASN A 242 -6.40 20.71 -7.86
C ASN A 242 -7.42 19.56 -7.66
N PRO A 243 -7.58 19.04 -6.44
CA PRO A 243 -8.55 17.97 -6.20
C PRO A 243 -9.98 18.49 -6.44
N PRO A 244 -10.92 17.64 -6.87
CA PRO A 244 -12.32 17.98 -6.98
C PRO A 244 -12.87 18.50 -5.66
N HIS A 245 -13.35 19.73 -5.63
CA HIS A 245 -13.77 20.40 -4.39
C HIS A 245 -14.78 19.57 -3.57
N MET A 246 -15.71 18.90 -4.24
CA MET A 246 -16.72 18.07 -3.55
C MET A 246 -16.09 16.85 -2.84
N LEU A 247 -15.16 16.20 -3.49
CA LEU A 247 -14.51 15.00 -2.95
C LEU A 247 -13.50 15.38 -1.86
N LEU A 248 -12.82 16.50 -2.00
CA LEU A 248 -12.01 17.07 -0.94
C LEU A 248 -12.85 17.41 0.29
N LEU A 249 -14.05 17.99 0.09
CA LEU A 249 -14.98 18.26 1.19
C LEU A 249 -15.42 16.97 1.89
N ILE A 250 -15.77 15.94 1.12
CA ILE A 250 -16.17 14.62 1.67
C ILE A 250 -15.05 14.02 2.50
N LEU A 251 -13.82 13.96 1.98
CA LEU A 251 -12.67 13.43 2.73
C LEU A 251 -12.38 14.28 3.98
N THR A 252 -12.50 15.61 3.87
CA THR A 252 -12.35 16.50 5.04
C THR A 252 -13.36 16.17 6.13
N ILE A 253 -14.63 16.01 5.78
CA ILE A 253 -15.67 15.64 6.74
C ILE A 253 -15.37 14.26 7.36
N ILE A 254 -14.99 13.29 6.55
CA ILE A 254 -14.64 11.94 7.02
C ILE A 254 -13.47 12.01 8.00
N PHE A 255 -12.40 12.72 7.68
CA PHE A 255 -11.23 12.84 8.57
C PHE A 255 -11.55 13.58 9.87
N LEU A 256 -12.39 14.62 9.82
CA LEU A 256 -12.89 15.29 11.02
C LEU A 256 -13.73 14.35 11.88
N CYS A 257 -14.63 13.57 11.28
CA CYS A 257 -15.45 12.59 12.00
C CYS A 257 -14.58 11.49 12.64
N ILE A 258 -13.62 10.94 11.91
CA ILE A 258 -12.68 9.92 12.44
C ILE A 258 -11.86 10.53 13.60
N SER A 259 -11.28 11.72 13.40
CA SER A 259 -10.47 12.39 14.42
C SER A 259 -11.29 12.70 15.68
N TYR A 260 -12.54 13.17 15.53
CA TYR A 260 -13.43 13.42 16.66
C TYR A 260 -13.80 12.12 17.41
N THR A 261 -14.12 11.06 16.65
CA THR A 261 -14.47 9.76 17.24
C THR A 261 -13.31 9.17 18.04
N LEU A 262 -12.10 9.20 17.48
CA LEU A 262 -10.91 8.70 18.13
C LEU A 262 -10.49 9.61 19.32
N HIS A 263 -10.71 10.92 19.22
CA HIS A 263 -10.47 11.83 20.34
C HIS A 263 -11.40 11.53 21.53
N LYS A 264 -12.67 11.27 21.26
CA LYS A 264 -13.68 10.95 22.28
C LYS A 264 -13.53 9.53 22.84
N TYR A 265 -13.10 8.59 22.02
CA TYR A 265 -12.96 7.17 22.36
C TYR A 265 -11.58 6.67 21.95
N PRO A 266 -10.50 7.09 22.64
CA PRO A 266 -9.13 6.88 22.15
C PRO A 266 -8.68 5.41 22.14
N GLY A 267 -9.34 4.53 22.90
CA GLY A 267 -8.86 3.17 23.12
C GLY A 267 -7.51 3.15 23.83
N GLU A 268 -6.80 2.04 23.73
CA GLU A 268 -5.46 1.90 24.33
C GLU A 268 -4.44 2.76 23.56
N LYS A 269 -3.49 3.30 24.30
CA LYS A 269 -2.38 4.06 23.73
C LYS A 269 -1.27 3.12 23.30
N ILE A 270 -0.83 3.30 22.05
CA ILE A 270 0.28 2.55 21.46
C ILE A 270 1.53 3.41 21.51
N ILE A 271 2.62 2.89 22.02
CA ILE A 271 3.90 3.60 22.11
C ILE A 271 4.87 2.93 21.13
N ARG A 272 5.43 3.72 20.23
CA ARG A 272 6.44 3.29 19.26
C ARG A 272 7.58 4.29 19.20
N SER A 273 8.79 3.81 18.89
CA SER A 273 9.94 4.67 18.66
C SER A 273 9.95 5.18 17.21
N PRO A 274 9.78 6.49 16.96
CA PRO A 274 9.75 7.00 15.58
C PRO A 274 11.12 6.95 14.90
N SER A 275 12.22 7.05 15.63
CA SER A 275 13.57 7.09 15.07
C SER A 275 14.27 5.74 15.24
N PRO A 276 15.00 5.25 14.21
CA PRO A 276 15.17 5.85 12.87
C PRO A 276 14.08 5.43 11.88
N TYR A 277 13.22 4.47 12.23
CA TYR A 277 12.42 3.71 11.26
C TYR A 277 11.26 4.51 10.65
N LEU A 278 10.51 5.26 11.45
CA LEU A 278 9.42 6.10 10.91
C LEU A 278 9.98 7.13 9.92
N TRP A 279 11.06 7.81 10.32
CA TRP A 279 11.67 8.84 9.48
C TRP A 279 12.33 8.25 8.23
N GLY A 280 12.96 7.08 8.34
CA GLY A 280 13.49 6.36 7.19
C GLY A 280 12.41 5.95 6.20
N GLY A 281 11.28 5.45 6.71
CA GLY A 281 10.12 5.10 5.89
C GLY A 281 9.50 6.30 5.18
N LEU A 282 9.28 7.40 5.89
CA LEU A 282 8.76 8.64 5.32
C LEU A 282 9.71 9.24 4.28
N LEU A 283 11.02 9.29 4.57
CA LEU A 283 12.00 9.80 3.61
C LEU A 283 12.04 8.95 2.33
N SER A 284 12.07 7.62 2.47
CA SER A 284 12.03 6.72 1.32
C SER A 284 10.77 6.92 0.48
N TYR A 285 9.61 7.10 1.13
CA TYR A 285 8.35 7.34 0.44
C TYR A 285 8.31 8.71 -0.26
N ILE A 286 8.83 9.76 0.37
CA ILE A 286 8.93 11.10 -0.24
C ILE A 286 9.83 11.05 -1.48
N LEU A 287 11.00 10.43 -1.37
CA LEU A 287 11.91 10.25 -2.50
C LEU A 287 11.26 9.43 -3.62
N ALA A 288 10.52 8.36 -3.26
CA ALA A 288 9.75 7.57 -4.22
C ALA A 288 8.76 8.46 -4.99
N ASN A 289 7.99 9.31 -4.30
CA ASN A 289 7.05 10.22 -4.96
C ASN A 289 7.73 11.23 -5.88
N ILE A 290 8.92 11.71 -5.51
CA ILE A 290 9.69 12.62 -6.37
C ILE A 290 10.09 11.90 -7.67
N VAL A 291 10.67 10.71 -7.59
CA VAL A 291 11.10 9.95 -8.78
C VAL A 291 9.92 9.52 -9.64
N TRP A 292 8.77 9.18 -9.01
CA TRP A 292 7.53 8.89 -9.74
C TRP A 292 7.03 10.09 -10.57
N ARG A 293 7.12 11.31 -10.03
CA ARG A 293 6.79 12.53 -10.78
C ARG A 293 7.76 12.79 -11.92
N LEU A 294 9.06 12.48 -11.76
CA LEU A 294 10.05 12.57 -12.82
C LEU A 294 9.73 11.59 -13.96
N ASP A 295 9.26 10.39 -13.62
CA ASP A 295 8.83 9.39 -14.62
C ASP A 295 7.70 9.89 -15.53
N LYS A 296 6.79 10.69 -14.97
CA LYS A 296 5.67 11.30 -15.73
C LYS A 296 6.06 12.55 -16.52
N SER A 297 7.28 13.05 -16.37
CA SER A 297 7.74 14.23 -17.07
C SER A 297 8.36 13.88 -18.42
N VAL A 298 7.86 14.47 -19.49
CA VAL A 298 8.41 14.29 -20.84
C VAL A 298 9.89 14.70 -20.92
N GLU A 299 10.31 15.68 -20.13
CA GLU A 299 11.69 16.21 -20.13
C GLU A 299 12.70 15.19 -19.61
N TYR A 300 12.32 14.38 -18.61
CA TYR A 300 13.21 13.43 -17.96
C TYR A 300 13.00 11.99 -18.43
N CYS A 301 12.02 11.74 -19.29
CA CYS A 301 11.71 10.42 -19.81
C CYS A 301 12.70 10.00 -20.89
N ASN A 302 13.38 8.87 -20.66
CA ASN A 302 14.14 8.15 -21.69
C ASN A 302 13.61 6.71 -21.76
N PRO A 303 12.68 6.41 -22.72
CA PRO A 303 11.96 5.15 -22.76
C PRO A 303 12.84 3.91 -22.88
N SER A 304 13.93 4.00 -23.63
CA SER A 304 14.86 2.87 -23.89
C SER A 304 15.96 2.74 -22.84
N SER A 305 15.96 3.58 -21.81
CA SER A 305 16.97 3.52 -20.73
C SER A 305 16.77 2.28 -19.84
N ILE A 306 17.87 1.63 -19.47
CA ILE A 306 17.87 0.60 -18.40
C ILE A 306 17.49 1.25 -17.04
N PHE A 307 17.83 2.52 -16.84
CA PHE A 307 17.47 3.26 -15.63
C PHE A 307 16.11 3.92 -15.83
N GLN A 308 15.08 3.36 -15.18
CA GLN A 308 13.72 3.89 -15.20
C GLN A 308 13.38 4.48 -13.84
N TYR A 309 12.82 5.71 -13.83
CA TYR A 309 12.41 6.36 -12.58
C TYR A 309 11.29 5.58 -11.88
N HIS A 310 10.38 4.94 -12.62
CA HIS A 310 9.34 4.13 -12.05
C HIS A 310 9.89 2.86 -11.38
N ALA A 311 10.91 2.24 -11.97
CA ALA A 311 11.63 1.14 -11.34
C ALA A 311 12.31 1.57 -10.01
N LEU A 312 12.89 2.76 -9.97
CA LEU A 312 13.44 3.32 -8.74
C LEU A 312 12.35 3.62 -7.70
N TRP A 313 11.16 4.06 -8.15
CA TRP A 313 9.99 4.23 -7.27
C TRP A 313 9.60 2.91 -6.58
N HIS A 314 9.58 1.78 -7.29
CA HIS A 314 9.32 0.46 -6.69
C HIS A 314 10.34 0.15 -5.59
N ILE A 315 11.62 0.33 -5.86
CA ILE A 315 12.70 0.03 -4.91
C ILE A 315 12.57 0.90 -3.65
N LEU A 316 12.42 2.21 -3.81
CA LEU A 316 12.30 3.15 -2.69
C LEU A 316 11.03 2.90 -1.87
N THR A 317 9.91 2.58 -2.52
CA THR A 317 8.67 2.26 -1.83
C THR A 317 8.78 0.92 -1.09
N ALA A 318 9.46 -0.09 -1.65
CA ALA A 318 9.75 -1.34 -0.96
C ALA A 318 10.64 -1.13 0.28
N PHE A 319 11.62 -0.23 0.23
CA PHE A 319 12.37 0.18 1.42
C PHE A 319 11.49 0.88 2.45
N SER A 320 10.58 1.74 2.01
CA SER A 320 9.59 2.36 2.91
C SER A 320 8.75 1.29 3.64
N VAL A 321 8.29 0.27 2.92
CA VAL A 321 7.59 -0.90 3.49
C VAL A 321 8.44 -1.58 4.56
N LEU A 322 9.73 -1.84 4.29
CA LEU A 322 10.63 -2.46 5.25
C LEU A 322 10.85 -1.59 6.50
N PHE A 323 11.03 -0.29 6.32
CA PHE A 323 11.18 0.64 7.44
C PHE A 323 9.91 0.71 8.30
N PHE A 324 8.73 0.74 7.71
CA PHE A 324 7.48 0.72 8.48
C PHE A 324 7.26 -0.61 9.22
N TYR A 325 7.68 -1.75 8.66
CA TYR A 325 7.72 -3.00 9.41
C TYR A 325 8.55 -2.86 10.68
N HIS A 326 9.77 -2.35 10.56
CA HIS A 326 10.63 -2.13 11.73
C HIS A 326 10.05 -1.08 12.68
N TYR A 327 9.37 -0.05 12.19
CA TYR A 327 8.67 0.91 13.03
C TYR A 327 7.57 0.25 13.87
N PHE A 328 6.71 -0.55 13.28
CA PHE A 328 5.70 -1.32 14.02
C PHE A 328 6.34 -2.32 15.00
N SER A 329 7.51 -2.84 14.67
CA SER A 329 8.26 -3.75 15.52
C SER A 329 8.87 -3.06 16.76
N THR A 330 8.87 -1.72 16.84
CA THR A 330 9.30 -0.98 18.06
C THR A 330 8.18 -0.79 19.08
N GLU A 331 7.00 -1.35 18.83
CA GLU A 331 5.84 -1.16 19.70
C GLU A 331 6.06 -1.77 21.08
N THR A 332 5.72 -0.97 22.10
CA THR A 332 5.70 -1.35 23.52
C THR A 332 4.35 -0.96 24.14
N SER A 333 3.89 -1.71 25.13
CA SER A 333 2.71 -1.36 25.89
C SER A 333 3.05 -0.43 27.07
N GLU A 334 2.09 0.43 27.49
CA GLU A 334 2.28 1.26 28.70
C GLU A 334 2.52 0.43 29.97
N LEU A 335 1.96 -0.77 30.05
CA LEU A 335 2.15 -1.70 31.18
C LEU A 335 3.63 -2.14 31.28
N GLU A 336 4.31 -2.35 30.17
CA GLU A 336 5.73 -2.74 30.16
C GLU A 336 6.66 -1.66 30.65
N ILE A 337 6.32 -0.40 30.37
CA ILE A 337 7.13 0.75 30.82
C ILE A 337 7.02 0.90 32.32
N ASN A 338 5.84 0.66 32.88
CA ASN A 338 5.62 0.74 34.34
C ASN A 338 6.33 -0.40 35.09
N ASP A 339 6.24 -1.64 34.58
CA ASP A 339 6.93 -2.82 35.14
C ASP A 339 8.47 -2.69 35.08
N SER A 340 9.03 -1.95 34.13
CA SER A 340 10.48 -1.75 34.03
C SER A 340 11.03 -0.64 34.94
N ASN A 341 10.15 0.16 35.55
CA ASN A 341 10.50 1.24 36.47
C ASN A 341 10.28 0.88 37.94
N GLU A 342 9.74 -0.31 38.25
CA GLU A 342 9.70 -0.92 39.57
C GLU A 342 10.86 -1.92 39.77
#